data_ad1532ab04d1e90289a6d0d11378b4c8
#
_entry.id   ad1532ab04d1e90289a6d0d11378b4c8
#
_cell.length_a   1.000
_cell.length_b   1.000
_cell.length_c   1.000
_cell.angle_alpha   90.00
_cell.angle_beta   90.00
_cell.angle_gamma   90.00
#
_symmetry.space_group_name_H-M   'P 1'
#
loop_
_entity.id
_entity.type
_entity.pdbx_description
1 polymer ?
#
loop_
_entity_poly.entity_id
_entity_poly.type
_entity_poly.pdbx_seq_one_letter_code
_entity_poly.pdbx_strand_id
1 'polypeptide(L)'
;MNAAVLPPVTLALPAQREVVPEYAAKALLAPAGIAFGASQFATTADEAVAAADTLGWPVVLKAQSAQLSHKSDAGGVALNIQNAAALRAAWAQMQDSVSAYDASIVLDGILVERMGQRGLELIIGAKNDPQWGPVILV
;
A
#
# COMPACT_ATOMS: atom_id res chain seq x y z
N MET A 1 3.66 -6.47 -33.70
CA MET A 1 2.95 -5.95 -32.51
C MET A 1 3.45 -4.53 -32.27
N ASN A 2 2.63 -3.52 -32.52
CA ASN A 2 2.97 -2.15 -32.19
C ASN A 2 2.84 -1.99 -30.68
N ALA A 3 3.96 -1.76 -30.00
CA ALA A 3 3.91 -1.31 -28.61
C ALA A 3 3.26 0.09 -28.60
N ALA A 4 2.11 0.22 -27.97
CA ALA A 4 1.50 1.52 -27.77
C ALA A 4 2.46 2.36 -26.91
N VAL A 5 3.02 3.41 -27.51
CA VAL A 5 3.81 4.40 -26.77
C VAL A 5 2.81 5.18 -25.92
N LEU A 6 2.84 4.94 -24.62
CA LEU A 6 2.03 5.72 -23.68
C LEU A 6 2.50 7.18 -23.73
N PRO A 7 1.57 8.15 -23.66
CA PRO A 7 1.95 9.55 -23.60
C PRO A 7 2.78 9.84 -22.35
N PRO A 8 3.70 10.82 -22.40
CA PRO A 8 4.47 11.20 -21.23
C PRO A 8 3.52 11.66 -20.11
N VAL A 9 3.61 11.01 -18.95
CA VAL A 9 2.84 11.38 -17.76
C VAL A 9 3.73 12.25 -16.89
N THR A 10 3.30 13.47 -16.62
CA THR A 10 3.94 14.34 -15.63
C THR A 10 3.39 13.99 -14.26
N LEU A 11 4.21 13.36 -13.41
CA LEU A 11 3.87 13.07 -12.03
C LEU A 11 4.19 14.28 -11.16
N ALA A 12 3.20 14.77 -10.40
CA ALA A 12 3.41 15.77 -9.37
C ALA A 12 4.02 15.10 -8.14
N LEU A 13 5.33 14.90 -8.14
CA LEU A 13 6.05 14.35 -7.00
C LEU A 13 6.18 15.40 -5.89
N PRO A 14 6.14 14.99 -4.59
CA PRO A 14 6.39 15.91 -3.50
C PRO A 14 7.76 16.57 -3.65
N ALA A 15 7.83 17.88 -3.35
CA ALA A 15 9.05 18.70 -3.52
C ALA A 15 10.19 18.31 -2.57
N GLN A 16 9.89 17.57 -1.51
CA GLN A 16 10.85 17.09 -0.51
C GLN A 16 11.00 15.57 -0.59
N ARG A 17 12.10 15.06 -0.02
CA ARG A 17 12.36 13.61 0.08
C ARG A 17 11.46 12.99 1.15
N GLU A 18 10.18 12.93 0.90
CA GLU A 18 9.20 12.29 1.76
C GLU A 18 8.89 10.89 1.27
N VAL A 19 8.68 9.97 2.19
CA VAL A 19 8.15 8.65 1.86
C VAL A 19 6.68 8.82 1.50
N VAL A 20 6.33 8.44 0.28
CA VAL A 20 4.94 8.48 -0.17
C VAL A 20 4.27 7.17 0.25
N PRO A 21 3.22 7.21 1.10
CA PRO A 21 2.49 6.01 1.47
C PRO A 21 1.89 5.30 0.26
N GLU A 22 1.70 3.98 0.36
CA GLU A 22 1.27 3.13 -0.77
C GLU A 22 -0.04 3.60 -1.42
N TYR A 23 -1.02 4.00 -0.62
CA TYR A 23 -2.31 4.50 -1.14
C TYR A 23 -2.14 5.76 -1.99
N ALA A 24 -1.29 6.69 -1.55
CA ALA A 24 -1.00 7.92 -2.28
C ALA A 24 -0.14 7.65 -3.54
N ALA A 25 0.83 6.73 -3.44
CA ALA A 25 1.63 6.29 -4.58
C ALA A 25 0.78 5.62 -5.66
N LYS A 26 -0.18 4.78 -5.29
CA LYS A 26 -1.14 4.18 -6.23
C LYS A 26 -1.98 5.25 -6.95
N ALA A 27 -2.51 6.22 -6.21
CA ALA A 27 -3.27 7.32 -6.79
C ALA A 27 -2.42 8.17 -7.76
N LEU A 28 -1.16 8.39 -7.42
CA LEU A 28 -0.21 9.14 -8.24
C LEU A 28 0.15 8.40 -9.54
N LEU A 29 0.30 7.08 -9.49
CA LEU A 29 0.78 6.26 -10.61
C LEU A 29 -0.35 5.73 -11.51
N ALA A 30 -1.58 5.66 -11.02
CA ALA A 30 -2.72 5.17 -11.80
C ALA A 30 -2.93 5.93 -13.13
N PRO A 31 -2.79 7.27 -13.21
CA PRO A 31 -2.87 8.00 -14.48
C PRO A 31 -1.80 7.62 -15.51
N ALA A 32 -0.68 7.04 -15.06
CA ALA A 32 0.37 6.51 -15.93
C ALA A 32 0.01 5.15 -16.58
N GLY A 33 -1.20 4.64 -16.34
CA GLY A 33 -1.66 3.36 -16.89
C GLY A 33 -1.17 2.13 -16.11
N ILE A 34 -0.63 2.32 -14.90
CA ILE A 34 -0.23 1.21 -14.04
C ILE A 34 -1.48 0.64 -13.38
N ALA A 35 -1.76 -0.63 -13.66
CA ALA A 35 -2.88 -1.34 -13.05
C ALA A 35 -2.50 -1.83 -11.64
N PHE A 36 -3.30 -1.44 -10.66
CA PHE A 36 -3.18 -1.92 -9.28
C PHE A 36 -4.34 -2.86 -8.94
N GLY A 37 -4.12 -3.75 -7.98
CA GLY A 37 -5.20 -4.51 -7.38
C GLY A 37 -6.26 -3.58 -6.75
N ALA A 38 -7.51 -4.02 -6.73
CA ALA A 38 -8.59 -3.25 -6.13
C ALA A 38 -8.32 -3.04 -4.65
N SER A 39 -8.34 -1.78 -4.21
CA SER A 39 -8.08 -1.38 -2.84
C SER A 39 -8.92 -0.19 -2.44
N GLN A 40 -9.18 -0.06 -1.15
CA GLN A 40 -9.86 1.10 -0.55
C GLN A 40 -9.12 1.53 0.72
N PHE A 41 -9.01 2.83 0.91
CA PHE A 41 -8.42 3.41 2.10
C PHE A 41 -9.50 3.62 3.17
N ALA A 42 -9.19 3.26 4.41
CA ALA A 42 -10.10 3.37 5.54
C ALA A 42 -9.40 4.04 6.73
N THR A 43 -10.14 4.88 7.44
CA THR A 43 -9.67 5.56 8.66
C THR A 43 -10.31 4.98 9.92
N THR A 44 -11.35 4.16 9.74
CA THR A 44 -12.03 3.44 10.82
C THR A 44 -12.21 1.96 10.49
N ALA A 45 -12.38 1.13 11.51
CA ALA A 45 -12.63 -0.30 11.33
C ALA A 45 -13.97 -0.55 10.61
N ASP A 46 -14.96 0.32 10.78
CA ASP A 46 -16.27 0.21 10.10
C ASP A 46 -16.14 0.47 8.60
N GLU A 47 -15.39 1.51 8.23
CA GLU A 47 -15.04 1.78 6.83
C GLU A 47 -14.28 0.63 6.21
N ALA A 48 -13.33 0.04 6.96
CA ALA A 48 -12.54 -1.09 6.47
C ALA A 48 -13.41 -2.34 6.23
N VAL A 49 -14.40 -2.60 7.09
CA VAL A 49 -15.37 -3.69 6.88
C VAL A 49 -16.21 -3.43 5.64
N ALA A 50 -16.76 -2.22 5.46
CA ALA A 50 -17.53 -1.86 4.28
C ALA A 50 -16.70 -1.95 2.99
N ALA A 51 -15.43 -1.57 3.05
CA ALA A 51 -14.48 -1.74 1.96
C ALA A 51 -14.28 -3.22 1.61
N ALA A 52 -14.06 -4.07 2.62
CA ALA A 52 -13.87 -5.51 2.42
C ALA A 52 -15.11 -6.20 1.84
N ASP A 53 -16.31 -5.80 2.26
CA ASP A 53 -17.56 -6.31 1.68
C ASP A 53 -17.70 -5.94 0.20
N THR A 54 -17.25 -4.75 -0.18
CA THR A 54 -17.24 -4.29 -1.57
C THR A 54 -16.18 -4.99 -2.42
N LEU A 55 -14.96 -5.15 -1.87
CA LEU A 55 -13.81 -5.75 -2.56
C LEU A 55 -13.94 -7.27 -2.70
N GLY A 56 -14.65 -7.89 -1.78
CA GLY A 56 -14.78 -9.35 -1.64
C GLY A 56 -13.67 -9.95 -0.77
N TRP A 57 -14.07 -10.84 0.12
CA TRP A 57 -13.20 -11.60 1.01
C TRP A 57 -12.45 -12.73 0.28
N PRO A 58 -11.26 -13.15 0.70
CA PRO A 58 -10.47 -12.57 1.80
C PRO A 58 -9.77 -11.27 1.40
N VAL A 59 -9.41 -10.46 2.40
CA VAL A 59 -8.68 -9.19 2.23
C VAL A 59 -7.35 -9.16 2.97
N VAL A 60 -6.54 -8.18 2.63
CA VAL A 60 -5.29 -7.79 3.28
C VAL A 60 -5.48 -6.40 3.88
N LEU A 61 -4.95 -6.19 5.08
CA LEU A 61 -4.83 -4.88 5.71
C LEU A 61 -3.37 -4.43 5.68
N LYS A 62 -3.13 -3.18 5.31
CA LYS A 62 -1.80 -2.58 5.28
C LYS A 62 -1.83 -1.20 5.94
N ALA A 63 -1.12 -1.04 7.04
CA ALA A 63 -0.96 0.25 7.71
C ALA A 63 -0.34 1.29 6.77
N GLN A 64 -0.83 2.52 6.82
CA GLN A 64 -0.38 3.61 5.98
C GLN A 64 0.13 4.76 6.86
N SER A 65 1.39 5.14 6.65
CA SER A 65 2.04 6.30 7.25
C SER A 65 3.32 6.61 6.48
N ALA A 66 3.65 7.87 6.30
CA ALA A 66 4.93 8.30 5.77
C ALA A 66 6.11 7.96 6.72
N GLN A 67 5.82 7.77 8.01
CA GLN A 67 6.80 7.41 9.04
C GLN A 67 7.07 5.89 9.10
N LEU A 68 6.26 5.07 8.43
CA LEU A 68 6.31 3.60 8.50
C LEU A 68 6.87 3.00 7.21
N SER A 69 8.20 2.94 7.09
CA SER A 69 8.90 2.36 5.93
C SER A 69 8.93 0.83 5.93
N HIS A 70 9.00 0.20 7.11
CA HIS A 70 9.08 -1.26 7.29
C HIS A 70 7.80 -1.82 7.91
N LYS A 71 6.70 -1.81 7.14
CA LYS A 71 5.36 -2.19 7.61
C LYS A 71 5.29 -3.58 8.23
N SER A 72 5.94 -4.57 7.61
CA SER A 72 5.91 -5.97 8.08
C SER A 72 6.58 -6.13 9.44
N ASP A 73 7.71 -5.44 9.66
CA ASP A 73 8.46 -5.54 10.91
C ASP A 73 7.70 -4.92 12.08
N ALA A 74 6.93 -3.88 11.80
CA ALA A 74 6.07 -3.19 12.78
C ALA A 74 4.70 -3.86 12.99
N GLY A 75 4.44 -5.02 12.38
CA GLY A 75 3.11 -5.64 12.42
C GLY A 75 2.03 -4.88 11.63
N GLY A 76 2.45 -4.02 10.71
CA GLY A 76 1.57 -3.19 9.88
C GLY A 76 0.98 -3.89 8.65
N VAL A 77 1.06 -5.23 8.58
CA VAL A 77 0.45 -6.02 7.51
C VAL A 77 -0.28 -7.21 8.10
N ALA A 78 -1.56 -7.39 7.75
CA ALA A 78 -2.36 -8.54 8.14
C ALA A 78 -2.97 -9.18 6.89
N LEU A 79 -2.65 -10.46 6.68
CA LEU A 79 -3.00 -11.21 5.47
C LEU A 79 -4.18 -12.12 5.71
N ASN A 80 -4.89 -12.45 4.62
CA ASN A 80 -5.90 -13.51 4.59
C ASN A 80 -7.04 -13.32 5.59
N ILE A 81 -7.53 -12.11 5.73
CA ILE A 81 -8.65 -11.77 6.60
C ILE A 81 -9.96 -12.22 5.95
N GLN A 82 -10.71 -13.12 6.60
CA GLN A 82 -11.83 -13.85 6.01
C GLN A 82 -13.20 -13.23 6.24
N ASN A 83 -13.34 -12.36 7.27
CA ASN A 83 -14.64 -11.82 7.68
C ASN A 83 -14.48 -10.56 8.55
N ALA A 84 -15.61 -9.88 8.78
CA ALA A 84 -15.67 -8.63 9.54
C ALA A 84 -15.15 -8.75 10.99
N ALA A 85 -15.39 -9.85 11.69
CA ALA A 85 -14.91 -10.03 13.06
C ALA A 85 -13.38 -10.15 13.10
N ALA A 86 -12.81 -10.95 12.19
CA ALA A 86 -11.36 -11.07 12.04
C ALA A 86 -10.71 -9.75 11.60
N LEU A 87 -11.40 -8.96 10.75
CA LEU A 87 -10.92 -7.66 10.32
C LEU A 87 -10.82 -6.69 11.50
N ARG A 88 -11.86 -6.58 12.32
CA ARG A 88 -11.86 -5.71 13.50
C ARG A 88 -10.76 -6.09 14.50
N ALA A 89 -10.57 -7.38 14.73
CA ALA A 89 -9.48 -7.86 15.59
C ALA A 89 -8.10 -7.50 15.02
N ALA A 90 -7.90 -7.74 13.71
CA ALA A 90 -6.65 -7.40 13.02
C ALA A 90 -6.39 -5.89 12.99
N TRP A 91 -7.44 -5.08 12.83
CA TRP A 91 -7.36 -3.61 12.90
C TRP A 91 -6.81 -3.14 14.24
N ALA A 92 -7.42 -3.59 15.35
CA ALA A 92 -6.97 -3.23 16.69
C ALA A 92 -5.54 -3.71 16.97
N GLN A 93 -5.24 -4.98 16.65
CA GLN A 93 -3.90 -5.54 16.81
C GLN A 93 -2.84 -4.78 16.02
N MET A 94 -3.15 -4.35 14.81
CA MET A 94 -2.22 -3.59 13.95
C MET A 94 -1.89 -2.23 14.58
N GLN A 95 -2.88 -1.52 15.12
CA GLN A 95 -2.66 -0.25 15.81
C GLN A 95 -1.77 -0.43 17.06
N ASP A 96 -2.04 -1.47 17.87
CA ASP A 96 -1.26 -1.79 19.03
C ASP A 96 0.18 -2.15 18.65
N SER A 97 0.37 -2.98 17.62
CA SER A 97 1.70 -3.41 17.16
C SER A 97 2.54 -2.25 16.65
N VAL A 98 1.96 -1.37 15.82
CA VAL A 98 2.67 -0.20 15.29
C VAL A 98 3.02 0.77 16.42
N SER A 99 2.11 1.01 17.37
CA SER A 99 2.37 1.86 18.54
C SER A 99 3.45 1.26 19.46
N ALA A 100 3.50 -0.07 19.61
CA ALA A 100 4.54 -0.75 20.38
C ALA A 100 5.90 -0.73 19.66
N TYR A 101 5.91 -0.75 18.33
CA TYR A 101 7.12 -0.64 17.51
C TYR A 101 7.75 0.73 17.64
N ASP A 102 6.95 1.79 17.46
CA ASP A 102 7.35 3.19 17.67
C ASP A 102 6.10 4.04 17.96
N ALA A 103 5.98 4.51 19.21
CA ALA A 103 4.85 5.32 19.66
C ALA A 103 4.74 6.70 18.98
N SER A 104 5.76 7.14 18.26
CA SER A 104 5.74 8.40 17.49
C SER A 104 5.08 8.26 16.13
N ILE A 105 4.89 7.03 15.64
CA ILE A 105 4.24 6.78 14.35
C ILE A 105 2.76 7.08 14.44
N VAL A 106 2.31 7.99 13.59
CA VAL A 106 0.89 8.29 13.40
C VAL A 106 0.45 7.61 12.10
N LEU A 107 -0.56 6.74 12.20
CA LEU A 107 -1.15 6.12 11.01
C LEU A 107 -2.12 7.10 10.33
N ASP A 108 -1.97 7.28 9.03
CA ASP A 108 -2.95 8.00 8.19
C ASP A 108 -4.27 7.22 8.12
N GLY A 109 -4.17 5.88 8.14
CA GLY A 109 -5.24 4.92 8.06
C GLY A 109 -4.72 3.55 7.64
N ILE A 110 -5.60 2.70 7.17
CA ILE A 110 -5.28 1.34 6.72
C ILE A 110 -5.82 1.13 5.30
N LEU A 111 -4.98 0.63 4.42
CA LEU A 111 -5.37 0.23 3.08
C LEU A 111 -5.93 -1.20 3.13
N VAL A 112 -7.16 -1.37 2.66
CA VAL A 112 -7.84 -2.65 2.51
C VAL A 112 -7.70 -3.08 1.06
N GLU A 113 -7.16 -4.26 0.81
CA GLU A 113 -6.99 -4.81 -0.53
C GLU A 113 -7.60 -6.21 -0.62
N ARG A 114 -8.17 -6.53 -1.76
CA ARG A 114 -8.55 -7.92 -2.04
C ARG A 114 -7.29 -8.78 -2.06
N MET A 115 -7.31 -9.93 -1.37
CA MET A 115 -6.20 -10.87 -1.37
C MET A 115 -5.92 -11.35 -2.80
N GLY A 116 -4.69 -11.14 -3.28
CA GLY A 116 -4.25 -11.63 -4.58
C GLY A 116 -4.16 -13.16 -4.61
N GLN A 117 -4.26 -13.74 -5.80
CA GLN A 117 -3.95 -15.14 -6.01
C GLN A 117 -2.43 -15.35 -5.86
N ARG A 118 -2.03 -16.51 -5.37
CA ARG A 118 -0.61 -16.89 -5.35
C ARG A 118 -0.07 -16.96 -6.77
N GLY A 119 1.07 -16.35 -6.99
CA GLY A 119 1.75 -16.28 -8.29
C GLY A 119 3.23 -16.02 -8.11
N LEU A 120 3.89 -15.68 -9.21
CA LEU A 120 5.27 -15.25 -9.19
C LEU A 120 5.31 -13.81 -8.65
N GLU A 121 6.04 -13.58 -7.57
CA GLU A 121 6.30 -12.25 -7.04
C GLU A 121 7.52 -11.66 -7.73
N LEU A 122 7.36 -10.46 -8.29
CA LEU A 122 8.44 -9.68 -8.88
C LEU A 122 8.62 -8.39 -8.11
N ILE A 123 9.86 -8.03 -7.86
CA ILE A 123 10.21 -6.74 -7.27
C ILE A 123 10.68 -5.84 -8.42
N ILE A 124 9.98 -4.73 -8.61
CA ILE A 124 10.39 -3.69 -9.55
C ILE A 124 10.72 -2.44 -8.74
N GLY A 125 11.95 -2.00 -8.82
CA GLY A 125 12.44 -0.84 -8.10
C GLY A 125 13.15 0.14 -9.01
N ALA A 126 13.19 1.40 -8.62
CA ALA A 126 14.00 2.42 -9.26
C ALA A 126 14.73 3.24 -8.19
N LYS A 127 15.96 3.57 -8.45
CA LYS A 127 16.72 4.52 -7.62
C LYS A 127 17.58 5.42 -8.52
N ASN A 128 17.89 6.60 -8.03
CA ASN A 128 18.89 7.45 -8.65
C ASN A 128 20.26 7.09 -8.07
N ASP A 129 21.10 6.45 -8.88
CA ASP A 129 22.44 6.08 -8.51
C ASP A 129 23.39 7.28 -8.76
N PRO A 130 24.30 7.60 -7.82
CA PRO A 130 25.20 8.75 -7.98
C PRO A 130 26.12 8.65 -9.19
N GLN A 131 26.47 7.43 -9.63
CA GLN A 131 27.40 7.19 -10.72
C GLN A 131 26.70 6.94 -12.05
N TRP A 132 25.55 6.22 -12.03
CA TRP A 132 24.86 5.73 -13.23
C TRP A 132 23.56 6.49 -13.54
N GLY A 133 23.13 7.40 -12.65
CA GLY A 133 21.83 8.05 -12.78
C GLY A 133 20.67 7.11 -12.43
N PRO A 134 19.49 7.27 -13.06
CA PRO A 134 18.33 6.42 -12.78
C PRO A 134 18.59 4.98 -13.21
N VAL A 135 18.53 4.05 -12.27
CA VAL A 135 18.61 2.60 -12.49
C VAL A 135 17.32 1.91 -12.09
N ILE A 136 16.95 0.90 -12.87
CA ILE A 136 15.79 0.06 -12.62
C ILE A 136 16.28 -1.33 -12.22
N LEU A 137 15.68 -1.85 -11.15
CA LEU A 137 15.85 -3.21 -10.69
C LEU A 137 14.59 -4.02 -11.04
N VAL A 138 14.78 -5.20 -11.59
CA VAL A 138 13.73 -6.17 -11.83
C VAL A 138 14.16 -7.53 -11.34
#